data_46e19d57a988c80062ec07ac97b6ae28
#
_entry.id   46e19d57a988c80062ec07ac97b6ae28
#
_cell.length_a   1.000
_cell.length_b   1.000
_cell.length_c   1.000
_cell.angle_alpha   90.00
_cell.angle_beta   90.00
_cell.angle_gamma   90.00
#
_symmetry.space_group_name_H-M   'P 1'
#
loop_
_entity.id
_entity.type
_entity.pdbx_description
1 polymer ?
#
loop_
_entity_poly.entity_id
_entity_poly.type
_entity_poly.pdbx_seq_one_letter_code
_entity_poly.pdbx_strand_id
1 'polypeptide(L)'
;MLYIIVTFAARNVAVLGLCNDGIRKTMAQQTYLNGLMSFISDSPTPFHAVASMESQLNMAGYSQLHVSNTWHVEAGGRYYITRNDSTIVAFQLPQENAIQRMHMVGAHTDSPCLKVKPNPEIQCQGYQQLGVEVYGGALLHPWFDRDLSLAGRVVCRDASNQLVSHLIDFKRPIACIPSLAIHLDREANKEHSVNPQTDLPVLLGQALGDDFSLRSVLADELKANGHQVDQVIDYELSFYDVQAPALVGLKEEFLAAARLDNLLSCYIGLTALLASQTDQGMLLICHDHEEVGSQSAEGAQGSFLMSVLQ
;
A
#
# COMPACT_ATOMS: atom_id res chain seq x y z
N MET A 1 20.21 14.05 14.95
CA MET A 1 19.17 14.87 14.28
C MET A 1 19.00 14.30 12.87
N LEU A 2 17.88 13.69 12.60
CA LEU A 2 17.61 13.04 11.30
C LEU A 2 17.04 14.12 10.36
N TYR A 3 17.77 14.54 9.33
CA TYR A 3 17.24 15.39 8.29
C TYR A 3 16.66 14.48 7.20
N ILE A 4 15.36 14.56 7.00
CA ILE A 4 14.68 13.88 5.90
C ILE A 4 14.77 14.83 4.70
N ILE A 5 15.62 14.53 3.73
CA ILE A 5 15.61 15.20 2.43
C ILE A 5 14.88 14.25 1.48
N VAL A 6 13.62 14.53 1.21
CA VAL A 6 12.86 13.86 0.15
C VAL A 6 13.26 14.56 -1.15
N THR A 7 14.13 13.97 -1.92
CA THR A 7 14.41 14.43 -3.28
C THR A 7 13.51 13.63 -4.21
N PHE A 8 12.57 14.32 -4.86
CA PHE A 8 11.77 13.73 -5.94
C PHE A 8 12.68 13.46 -7.13
N ALA A 9 13.13 12.23 -7.28
CA ALA A 9 13.78 11.78 -8.51
C ALA A 9 12.71 11.26 -9.48
N ALA A 10 12.93 11.41 -10.78
CA ALA A 10 12.04 11.07 -11.89
C ALA A 10 11.76 9.56 -12.04
N ARG A 11 11.59 8.85 -10.97
CA ARG A 11 11.14 7.45 -10.90
C ARG A 11 10.08 7.41 -9.80
N ASN A 12 9.10 6.55 -9.89
CA ASN A 12 8.13 6.28 -8.80
C ASN A 12 8.83 5.70 -7.53
N VAL A 13 10.06 6.07 -7.32
CA VAL A 13 10.92 5.68 -6.21
C VAL A 13 11.39 6.95 -5.54
N ALA A 14 10.89 7.21 -4.34
CA ALA A 14 11.45 8.25 -3.48
C ALA A 14 12.77 7.77 -2.88
N VAL A 15 13.71 8.67 -2.70
CA VAL A 15 15.01 8.41 -2.08
C VAL A 15 15.10 9.19 -0.79
N LEU A 16 15.24 8.47 0.32
CA LEU A 16 15.47 9.04 1.62
C LEU A 16 16.98 9.18 1.87
N GLY A 17 17.45 10.41 2.07
CA GLY A 17 18.83 10.67 2.46
C GLY A 17 19.08 10.32 3.93
N LEU A 18 20.03 9.42 4.18
CA LEU A 18 20.49 9.09 5.52
C LEU A 18 21.75 9.90 5.79
N CYS A 19 21.66 10.91 6.68
CA CYS A 19 22.86 11.60 7.17
C CYS A 19 23.78 10.62 7.88
N ASN A 20 24.96 10.41 7.32
CA ASN A 20 25.95 9.51 7.86
C ASN A 20 27.27 10.28 8.08
N ASP A 21 27.59 10.59 9.33
CA ASP A 21 28.86 11.24 9.72
C ASP A 21 30.05 10.26 9.67
N GLY A 22 30.08 9.37 8.66
CA GLY A 22 31.19 8.43 8.47
C GLY A 22 31.23 7.27 9.45
N ILE A 23 30.23 7.12 10.32
CA ILE A 23 30.11 6.07 11.34
C ILE A 23 29.32 4.88 10.75
N ARG A 24 29.81 3.65 10.96
CA ARG A 24 29.03 2.43 10.68
C ARG A 24 27.65 2.56 11.32
N LYS A 25 26.58 2.25 10.56
CA LYS A 25 25.21 2.19 11.11
C LYS A 25 25.21 1.36 12.37
N THR A 26 24.58 1.85 13.44
CA THR A 26 24.44 1.07 14.68
C THR A 26 23.52 -0.13 14.40
N MET A 27 23.63 -1.18 15.22
CA MET A 27 22.75 -2.35 15.11
C MET A 27 21.27 -1.94 15.20
N ALA A 28 20.92 -0.98 16.04
CA ALA A 28 19.56 -0.46 16.17
C ALA A 28 19.07 0.24 14.88
N GLN A 29 19.94 1.05 14.26
CA GLN A 29 19.62 1.70 12.97
C GLN A 29 19.41 0.68 11.86
N GLN A 30 20.25 -0.36 11.78
CA GLN A 30 20.12 -1.41 10.79
C GLN A 30 18.82 -2.21 11.00
N THR A 31 18.48 -2.55 12.24
CA THR A 31 17.23 -3.22 12.59
C THR A 31 16.01 -2.40 12.18
N TYR A 32 16.04 -1.08 12.45
CA TYR A 32 14.97 -0.16 12.08
C TYR A 32 14.80 -0.08 10.54
N LEU A 33 15.91 0.06 9.80
CA LEU A 33 15.88 0.12 8.33
C LEU A 33 15.38 -1.19 7.72
N ASN A 34 15.80 -2.33 8.25
CA ASN A 34 15.32 -3.63 7.79
C ASN A 34 13.81 -3.77 8.04
N GLY A 35 13.33 -3.33 9.21
CA GLY A 35 11.91 -3.31 9.53
C GLY A 35 11.10 -2.41 8.58
N LEU A 36 11.61 -1.22 8.26
CA LEU A 36 10.98 -0.33 7.28
C LEU A 36 10.94 -0.96 5.88
N MET A 37 12.04 -1.52 5.42
CA MET A 37 12.11 -2.17 4.10
C MET A 37 11.14 -3.36 4.01
N SER A 38 11.05 -4.18 5.07
CA SER A 38 10.07 -5.27 5.15
C SER A 38 8.64 -4.72 5.11
N PHE A 39 8.32 -3.72 5.94
CA PHE A 39 6.99 -3.10 5.97
C PHE A 39 6.57 -2.58 4.58
N ILE A 40 7.46 -1.89 3.86
CA ILE A 40 7.18 -1.40 2.50
C ILE A 40 6.95 -2.55 1.53
N SER A 41 7.77 -3.61 1.61
CA SER A 41 7.63 -4.80 0.75
C SER A 41 6.32 -5.54 0.99
N ASP A 42 5.90 -5.64 2.25
CA ASP A 42 4.67 -6.31 2.68
C ASP A 42 3.42 -5.43 2.50
N SER A 43 3.57 -4.20 1.99
CA SER A 43 2.50 -3.21 1.84
C SER A 43 2.34 -2.74 0.39
N PRO A 44 2.07 -3.63 -0.58
CA PRO A 44 1.88 -3.22 -1.97
C PRO A 44 0.61 -2.39 -2.22
N THR A 45 -0.38 -2.47 -1.33
CA THR A 45 -1.64 -1.71 -1.39
C THR A 45 -2.05 -1.22 0.00
N PRO A 46 -3.00 -0.25 0.12
CA PRO A 46 -3.53 0.19 1.41
C PRO A 46 -4.01 -0.94 2.30
N PHE A 47 -4.68 -1.94 1.73
CA PHE A 47 -5.18 -3.11 2.46
C PHE A 47 -4.05 -3.92 3.11
N HIS A 48 -2.95 -4.12 2.38
CA HIS A 48 -1.77 -4.81 2.89
C HIS A 48 -1.04 -3.98 3.95
N ALA A 49 -0.98 -2.65 3.77
CA ALA A 49 -0.40 -1.75 4.76
C ALA A 49 -1.14 -1.82 6.09
N VAL A 50 -2.48 -1.78 6.05
CA VAL A 50 -3.31 -1.93 7.24
C VAL A 50 -3.12 -3.31 7.87
N ALA A 51 -3.18 -4.40 7.10
CA ALA A 51 -2.97 -5.75 7.61
C ALA A 51 -1.59 -5.93 8.28
N SER A 52 -0.54 -5.33 7.70
CA SER A 52 0.81 -5.32 8.28
C SER A 52 0.86 -4.53 9.60
N MET A 53 0.17 -3.38 9.68
CA MET A 53 0.05 -2.60 10.92
C MET A 53 -0.76 -3.36 11.99
N GLU A 54 -1.90 -3.97 11.63
CA GLU A 54 -2.70 -4.80 12.53
C GLU A 54 -1.89 -5.95 13.14
N SER A 55 -1.09 -6.63 12.32
CA SER A 55 -0.21 -7.70 12.79
C SER A 55 0.76 -7.21 13.87
N GLN A 56 1.40 -6.06 13.65
CA GLN A 56 2.35 -5.47 14.61
C GLN A 56 1.65 -4.96 15.89
N LEU A 57 0.46 -4.37 15.76
CA LEU A 57 -0.35 -3.92 16.89
C LEU A 57 -0.82 -5.09 17.75
N ASN A 58 -1.31 -6.17 17.12
CA ASN A 58 -1.71 -7.39 17.82
C ASN A 58 -0.55 -8.02 18.59
N MET A 59 0.64 -8.11 17.98
CA MET A 59 1.85 -8.58 18.66
C MET A 59 2.26 -7.71 19.85
N ALA A 60 1.95 -6.41 19.80
CA ALA A 60 2.21 -5.46 20.88
C ALA A 60 1.09 -5.40 21.95
N GLY A 61 0.07 -6.25 21.83
CA GLY A 61 -1.02 -6.34 22.81
C GLY A 61 -2.12 -5.28 22.65
N TYR A 62 -2.27 -4.69 21.46
CA TYR A 62 -3.43 -3.86 21.14
C TYR A 62 -4.67 -4.72 20.87
N SER A 63 -5.83 -4.29 21.33
CA SER A 63 -7.11 -4.95 21.10
C SER A 63 -7.88 -4.27 19.96
N GLN A 64 -8.42 -5.06 19.03
CA GLN A 64 -9.25 -4.55 17.96
C GLN A 64 -10.63 -4.14 18.49
N LEU A 65 -11.07 -2.95 18.10
CA LEU A 65 -12.44 -2.47 18.31
C LEU A 65 -13.21 -2.54 16.98
N HIS A 66 -14.51 -2.74 17.05
CA HIS A 66 -15.38 -2.78 15.87
C HIS A 66 -16.40 -1.65 15.92
N VAL A 67 -16.66 -0.99 14.79
CA VAL A 67 -17.60 0.15 14.68
C VAL A 67 -19.01 -0.22 15.11
N SER A 68 -19.41 -1.48 14.93
CA SER A 68 -20.75 -1.99 15.25
C SER A 68 -20.98 -2.27 16.74
N ASN A 69 -19.91 -2.25 17.55
CA ASN A 69 -19.97 -2.65 18.95
C ASN A 69 -19.94 -1.44 19.89
N THR A 70 -20.53 -1.56 21.08
CA THR A 70 -20.27 -0.63 22.18
C THR A 70 -18.86 -0.88 22.70
N TRP A 71 -18.06 0.19 22.80
CA TRP A 71 -16.69 0.08 23.27
C TRP A 71 -16.60 0.19 24.80
N HIS A 72 -15.86 -0.72 25.39
CA HIS A 72 -15.46 -0.68 26.78
C HIS A 72 -13.95 -0.49 26.84
N VAL A 73 -13.52 0.77 26.98
CA VAL A 73 -12.11 1.15 27.00
C VAL A 73 -11.69 1.45 28.45
N GLU A 74 -10.47 1.05 28.80
CA GLU A 74 -9.92 1.16 30.16
C GLU A 74 -8.73 2.12 30.17
N ALA A 75 -8.46 2.74 31.31
CA ALA A 75 -7.25 3.55 31.50
C ALA A 75 -5.99 2.70 31.23
N GLY A 76 -5.04 3.26 30.49
CA GLY A 76 -3.85 2.54 30.03
C GLY A 76 -4.08 1.54 28.91
N GLY A 77 -5.33 1.36 28.47
CA GLY A 77 -5.69 0.42 27.40
C GLY A 77 -5.13 0.83 26.04
N ARG A 78 -4.89 -0.18 25.20
CA ARG A 78 -4.32 -0.06 23.86
C ARG A 78 -5.28 -0.66 22.86
N TYR A 79 -5.70 0.12 21.88
CA TYR A 79 -6.75 -0.27 20.96
C TYR A 79 -6.45 0.15 19.55
N TYR A 80 -7.02 -0.57 18.58
CA TYR A 80 -7.07 -0.10 17.20
C TYR A 80 -8.42 -0.44 16.55
N ILE A 81 -8.73 0.27 15.49
CA ILE A 81 -9.95 0.11 14.70
C ILE A 81 -9.63 0.40 13.25
N THR A 82 -10.24 -0.35 12.34
CA THR A 82 -10.09 -0.18 10.89
C THR A 82 -11.39 0.28 10.26
N ARG A 83 -11.27 0.93 9.12
CA ARG A 83 -12.37 1.22 8.21
C ARG A 83 -12.01 0.71 6.81
N ASN A 84 -12.92 -0.10 6.26
CA ASN A 84 -12.80 -0.70 4.92
C ASN A 84 -11.46 -1.44 4.69
N ASP A 85 -10.80 -1.88 5.77
CA ASP A 85 -9.49 -2.55 5.78
C ASP A 85 -8.36 -1.76 5.10
N SER A 86 -8.56 -0.47 4.84
CA SER A 86 -7.59 0.41 4.17
C SER A 86 -7.21 1.67 4.97
N THR A 87 -7.99 2.01 6.01
CA THR A 87 -7.71 3.07 6.99
C THR A 87 -7.64 2.48 8.39
N ILE A 88 -6.69 2.91 9.20
CA ILE A 88 -6.52 2.43 10.58
C ILE A 88 -6.31 3.59 11.55
N VAL A 89 -6.97 3.51 12.72
CA VAL A 89 -6.68 4.33 13.89
C VAL A 89 -6.19 3.41 15.00
N ALA A 90 -5.04 3.70 15.58
CA ALA A 90 -4.52 3.00 16.74
C ALA A 90 -4.24 4.01 17.86
N PHE A 91 -4.64 3.69 19.09
CA PHE A 91 -4.47 4.61 20.21
C PHE A 91 -4.16 3.91 21.52
N GLN A 92 -3.52 4.64 22.40
CA GLN A 92 -3.23 4.28 23.77
C GLN A 92 -3.83 5.34 24.69
N LEU A 93 -4.60 4.91 25.67
CA LEU A 93 -5.17 5.77 26.71
C LEU A 93 -4.17 6.01 27.83
N PRO A 94 -4.21 7.18 28.50
CA PRO A 94 -3.39 7.43 29.67
C PRO A 94 -3.77 6.52 30.83
N GLN A 95 -2.85 6.31 31.79
CA GLN A 95 -3.10 5.50 33.00
C GLN A 95 -4.12 6.16 33.94
N GLU A 96 -4.24 7.48 33.91
CA GLU A 96 -5.27 8.21 34.65
C GLU A 96 -6.54 8.34 33.83
N ASN A 97 -7.71 8.33 34.49
CA ASN A 97 -9.02 8.34 33.85
C ASN A 97 -9.38 9.63 33.07
N ALA A 98 -8.56 10.67 33.14
CA ALA A 98 -8.80 11.93 32.44
C ALA A 98 -7.79 12.15 31.33
N ILE A 99 -8.25 12.15 30.07
CA ILE A 99 -7.42 12.53 28.91
C ILE A 99 -7.21 14.06 28.96
N GLN A 100 -6.07 14.50 29.51
CA GLN A 100 -5.71 15.92 29.50
C GLN A 100 -5.08 16.35 28.18
N ARG A 101 -4.34 15.44 27.53
CA ARG A 101 -3.65 15.66 26.26
C ARG A 101 -3.61 14.36 25.45
N MET A 102 -3.72 14.50 24.14
CA MET A 102 -3.53 13.44 23.18
C MET A 102 -2.47 13.86 22.16
N HIS A 103 -1.40 13.09 22.02
CA HIS A 103 -0.44 13.25 20.93
C HIS A 103 -0.95 12.49 19.72
N MET A 104 -1.13 13.18 18.61
CA MET A 104 -1.71 12.60 17.40
C MET A 104 -0.71 12.67 16.24
N VAL A 105 -0.59 11.59 15.50
CA VAL A 105 0.16 11.51 14.25
C VAL A 105 -0.78 11.08 13.15
N GLY A 106 -0.79 11.81 12.03
CA GLY A 106 -1.53 11.48 10.83
C GLY A 106 -0.60 11.08 9.71
N ALA A 107 -1.01 10.07 8.93
CA ALA A 107 -0.35 9.60 7.72
C ALA A 107 -1.40 9.05 6.74
N HIS A 108 -0.99 8.59 5.55
CA HIS A 108 -1.87 7.90 4.63
C HIS A 108 -1.28 6.60 4.10
N THR A 109 -2.15 5.64 3.77
CA THR A 109 -1.79 4.28 3.37
C THR A 109 -1.65 4.10 1.87
N ASP A 110 -2.32 4.97 1.09
CA ASP A 110 -2.32 4.92 -0.36
C ASP A 110 -1.09 5.58 -0.98
N SER A 111 -0.86 5.26 -2.24
CA SER A 111 0.21 5.82 -3.08
C SER A 111 -0.24 5.78 -4.53
N PRO A 112 0.28 6.65 -5.41
CA PRO A 112 -0.06 6.63 -6.82
C PRO A 112 0.22 5.26 -7.45
N CYS A 113 -0.75 4.75 -8.22
CA CYS A 113 -0.63 3.43 -8.83
C CYS A 113 -1.50 3.29 -10.09
N LEU A 114 -1.43 2.13 -10.73
CA LEU A 114 -2.32 1.73 -11.82
C LEU A 114 -3.37 0.75 -11.26
N LYS A 115 -4.61 1.22 -11.08
CA LYS A 115 -5.74 0.38 -10.63
C LYS A 115 -6.34 -0.38 -11.81
N VAL A 116 -6.66 -1.64 -11.60
CA VAL A 116 -7.33 -2.48 -12.59
C VAL A 116 -8.79 -2.04 -12.74
N LYS A 117 -9.24 -1.91 -13.99
CA LYS A 117 -10.64 -1.55 -14.30
C LYS A 117 -11.61 -2.67 -13.87
N PRO A 118 -12.90 -2.35 -13.64
CA PRO A 118 -13.93 -3.36 -13.35
C PRO A 118 -14.15 -4.39 -14.47
N ASN A 119 -13.96 -3.99 -15.73
CA ASN A 119 -13.98 -4.83 -16.94
C ASN A 119 -12.64 -4.63 -17.67
N PRO A 120 -11.57 -5.30 -17.23
CA PRO A 120 -10.22 -4.92 -17.63
C PRO A 120 -9.69 -5.71 -18.82
N GLU A 121 -10.33 -6.84 -19.19
CA GLU A 121 -9.80 -7.77 -20.17
C GLU A 121 -9.75 -7.13 -21.57
N ILE A 122 -8.56 -7.08 -22.15
CA ILE A 122 -8.30 -6.60 -23.51
C ILE A 122 -7.50 -7.66 -24.24
N GLN A 123 -7.99 -8.06 -25.41
CA GLN A 123 -7.23 -8.88 -26.34
C GLN A 123 -6.86 -8.03 -27.55
N CYS A 124 -5.56 -7.87 -27.79
CA CYS A 124 -5.08 -7.05 -28.88
C CYS A 124 -3.85 -7.69 -29.53
N GLN A 125 -3.88 -7.85 -30.87
CA GLN A 125 -2.74 -8.34 -31.67
C GLN A 125 -2.16 -9.67 -31.17
N GLY A 126 -2.99 -10.57 -30.64
CA GLY A 126 -2.53 -11.86 -30.10
C GLY A 126 -1.96 -11.78 -28.68
N TYR A 127 -2.13 -10.67 -27.99
CA TYR A 127 -1.71 -10.48 -26.58
C TYR A 127 -2.92 -10.29 -25.68
N GLN A 128 -2.80 -10.77 -24.45
CA GLN A 128 -3.72 -10.52 -23.37
C GLN A 128 -3.23 -9.35 -22.53
N GLN A 129 -4.10 -8.36 -22.34
CA GLN A 129 -3.81 -7.16 -21.56
C GLN A 129 -4.91 -6.90 -20.53
N LEU A 130 -4.60 -6.09 -19.52
CA LEU A 130 -5.57 -5.51 -18.60
C LEU A 130 -5.62 -3.99 -18.75
N GLY A 131 -6.83 -3.46 -18.90
CA GLY A 131 -7.09 -2.03 -18.81
C GLY A 131 -6.95 -1.53 -17.39
N VAL A 132 -6.31 -0.37 -17.25
CA VAL A 132 -6.06 0.27 -15.94
C VAL A 132 -6.54 1.71 -15.95
N GLU A 133 -6.76 2.25 -14.73
CA GLU A 133 -6.93 3.66 -14.44
C GLU A 133 -5.76 4.18 -13.60
N VAL A 134 -5.32 5.39 -13.91
CA VAL A 134 -4.30 6.07 -13.11
C VAL A 134 -4.95 6.53 -11.80
N TYR A 135 -4.42 6.08 -10.69
CA TYR A 135 -4.82 6.49 -9.36
C TYR A 135 -3.82 7.50 -8.79
N GLY A 136 -4.33 8.66 -8.35
CA GLY A 136 -3.51 9.74 -7.80
C GLY A 136 -2.62 10.45 -8.84
N GLY A 137 -1.63 11.18 -8.37
CA GLY A 137 -0.69 11.94 -9.19
C GLY A 137 0.50 11.14 -9.71
N ALA A 138 0.26 9.99 -10.38
CA ALA A 138 1.34 9.13 -10.85
C ALA A 138 2.17 9.75 -12.00
N LEU A 139 3.50 9.61 -11.91
CA LEU A 139 4.38 9.79 -13.06
C LEU A 139 4.25 8.55 -13.97
N LEU A 140 3.82 8.73 -15.23
CA LEU A 140 3.48 7.59 -16.09
C LEU A 140 4.68 6.91 -16.73
N HIS A 141 5.68 7.69 -17.18
CA HIS A 141 6.88 7.15 -17.82
C HIS A 141 7.63 6.08 -17.00
N PRO A 142 7.78 6.22 -15.68
CA PRO A 142 8.47 5.21 -14.88
C PRO A 142 7.80 3.84 -14.82
N TRP A 143 6.57 3.70 -15.29
CA TRP A 143 5.86 2.41 -15.34
C TRP A 143 6.25 1.53 -16.54
N PHE A 144 6.80 2.16 -17.58
CA PHE A 144 7.26 1.40 -18.75
C PHE A 144 8.50 0.57 -18.43
N ASP A 145 8.57 -0.62 -19.04
CA ASP A 145 9.69 -1.57 -18.94
C ASP A 145 9.98 -2.03 -17.49
N ARG A 146 8.95 -1.99 -16.63
CA ARG A 146 9.01 -2.50 -15.27
C ARG A 146 8.44 -3.90 -15.18
N ASP A 147 9.05 -4.69 -14.29
CA ASP A 147 8.51 -5.96 -13.85
C ASP A 147 7.37 -5.71 -12.87
N LEU A 148 6.13 -5.88 -13.33
CA LEU A 148 4.96 -5.57 -12.54
C LEU A 148 4.33 -6.81 -11.93
N SER A 149 3.88 -6.69 -10.68
CA SER A 149 3.01 -7.63 -10.00
C SER A 149 1.66 -7.01 -9.72
N LEU A 150 0.73 -7.82 -9.23
CA LEU A 150 -0.65 -7.43 -8.95
C LEU A 150 -0.99 -7.80 -7.50
N ALA A 151 -1.57 -6.85 -6.77
CA ALA A 151 -2.03 -7.05 -5.40
C ALA A 151 -3.31 -6.27 -5.12
N GLY A 152 -4.03 -6.66 -4.07
CA GLY A 152 -5.22 -5.96 -3.61
C GLY A 152 -6.14 -6.81 -2.78
N ARG A 153 -7.43 -6.45 -2.80
CA ARG A 153 -8.51 -7.14 -2.12
C ARG A 153 -9.44 -7.77 -3.15
N VAL A 154 -9.85 -9.00 -2.87
CA VAL A 154 -10.82 -9.76 -3.69
C VAL A 154 -11.99 -10.16 -2.82
N VAL A 155 -13.19 -9.84 -3.25
CA VAL A 155 -14.44 -10.27 -2.60
C VAL A 155 -14.92 -11.53 -3.29
N CYS A 156 -15.08 -12.59 -2.50
CA CYS A 156 -15.44 -13.92 -2.98
C CYS A 156 -16.75 -14.39 -2.32
N ARG A 157 -17.38 -15.33 -2.97
CA ARG A 157 -18.39 -16.20 -2.37
C ARG A 157 -17.75 -17.51 -1.99
N ASP A 158 -17.89 -17.91 -0.72
CA ASP A 158 -17.40 -19.18 -0.23
C ASP A 158 -18.40 -20.33 -0.48
N ALA A 159 -18.00 -21.55 -0.14
CA ALA A 159 -18.85 -22.74 -0.28
C ALA A 159 -20.17 -22.67 0.52
N SER A 160 -20.24 -21.82 1.54
CA SER A 160 -21.43 -21.56 2.36
C SER A 160 -22.28 -20.40 1.83
N ASN A 161 -21.98 -19.91 0.62
CA ASN A 161 -22.63 -18.77 -0.02
C ASN A 161 -22.49 -17.44 0.74
N GLN A 162 -21.46 -17.31 1.62
CA GLN A 162 -21.14 -16.09 2.34
C GLN A 162 -20.17 -15.25 1.54
N LEU A 163 -20.29 -13.91 1.63
CA LEU A 163 -19.30 -12.99 1.08
C LEU A 163 -18.12 -12.89 2.03
N VAL A 164 -16.94 -13.17 1.53
CA VAL A 164 -15.67 -13.09 2.25
C VAL A 164 -14.67 -12.27 1.45
N SER A 165 -13.83 -11.51 2.15
CA SER A 165 -12.75 -10.74 1.54
C SER A 165 -11.41 -11.42 1.80
N HIS A 166 -10.57 -11.47 0.77
CA HIS A 166 -9.21 -11.98 0.85
C HIS A 166 -8.24 -10.98 0.27
N LEU A 167 -7.08 -10.83 0.89
CA LEU A 167 -5.96 -10.16 0.27
C LEU A 167 -5.25 -11.11 -0.69
N ILE A 168 -4.82 -10.56 -1.83
CA ILE A 168 -4.06 -11.28 -2.85
C ILE A 168 -2.83 -10.46 -3.20
N ASP A 169 -1.71 -11.16 -3.34
CA ASP A 169 -0.44 -10.59 -3.82
C ASP A 169 0.32 -11.69 -4.58
N PHE A 170 0.52 -11.46 -5.87
CA PHE A 170 1.22 -12.42 -6.73
C PHE A 170 2.73 -12.50 -6.43
N LYS A 171 3.34 -11.47 -5.86
CA LYS A 171 4.75 -11.40 -5.40
C LYS A 171 5.80 -11.72 -6.47
N ARG A 172 5.41 -11.94 -7.69
CA ARG A 172 6.26 -12.28 -8.84
C ARG A 172 5.93 -11.38 -10.02
N PRO A 173 6.87 -11.13 -10.94
CA PRO A 173 6.57 -10.39 -12.17
C PRO A 173 5.59 -11.21 -13.03
N ILE A 174 4.41 -10.63 -13.26
CA ILE A 174 3.35 -11.25 -14.09
C ILE A 174 2.96 -10.37 -15.27
N ALA A 175 3.46 -9.14 -15.32
CA ALA A 175 3.01 -8.14 -16.27
C ALA A 175 4.09 -7.09 -16.56
N CYS A 176 3.95 -6.38 -17.68
CA CYS A 176 4.75 -5.21 -18.01
C CYS A 176 3.98 -4.26 -18.94
N ILE A 177 4.46 -3.03 -19.06
CA ILE A 177 4.04 -2.07 -20.10
C ILE A 177 5.27 -1.84 -20.98
N PRO A 178 5.37 -2.46 -22.17
CA PRO A 178 6.56 -2.39 -22.99
C PRO A 178 6.69 -1.03 -23.69
N SER A 179 7.88 -0.43 -23.66
CA SER A 179 8.21 0.71 -24.50
C SER A 179 8.38 0.29 -25.98
N LEU A 180 8.08 1.21 -26.87
CA LEU A 180 8.47 1.05 -28.27
C LEU A 180 9.99 1.25 -28.45
N ALA A 181 10.57 0.51 -29.39
CA ALA A 181 11.93 0.79 -29.82
C ALA A 181 12.03 2.21 -30.41
N ILE A 182 13.16 2.87 -30.20
CA ILE A 182 13.40 4.26 -30.69
C ILE A 182 13.13 4.43 -32.20
N HIS A 183 13.27 3.36 -32.98
CA HIS A 183 13.00 3.37 -34.42
C HIS A 183 11.51 3.53 -34.75
N LEU A 184 10.63 3.18 -33.83
CA LEU A 184 9.16 3.26 -33.95
C LEU A 184 8.61 4.52 -33.26
N ASP A 185 9.35 5.09 -32.30
CA ASP A 185 9.03 6.33 -31.59
C ASP A 185 10.27 7.22 -31.49
N ARG A 186 10.55 7.96 -32.55
CA ARG A 186 11.77 8.81 -32.65
C ARG A 186 11.75 10.04 -31.74
N GLU A 187 10.55 10.41 -31.25
CA GLU A 187 10.38 11.56 -30.35
C GLU A 187 10.36 11.14 -28.88
N ALA A 188 10.50 9.85 -28.57
CA ALA A 188 10.45 9.32 -27.20
C ALA A 188 11.34 10.07 -26.19
N ASN A 189 12.52 10.56 -26.64
CA ASN A 189 13.46 11.30 -25.81
C ASN A 189 13.26 12.82 -25.84
N LYS A 190 12.25 13.34 -26.54
CA LYS A 190 12.02 14.78 -26.69
C LYS A 190 10.65 15.23 -26.17
N GLU A 191 9.58 14.70 -26.73
CA GLU A 191 8.21 15.21 -26.52
C GLU A 191 7.18 14.07 -26.38
N HIS A 192 7.57 12.91 -25.88
CA HIS A 192 6.65 11.80 -25.72
C HIS A 192 5.60 12.10 -24.64
N SER A 193 4.32 12.13 -25.04
CA SER A 193 3.18 12.19 -24.12
C SER A 193 2.53 10.81 -23.98
N VAL A 194 2.24 10.38 -22.76
CA VAL A 194 1.57 9.10 -22.50
C VAL A 194 0.07 9.30 -22.46
N ASN A 195 -0.67 8.59 -23.30
CA ASN A 195 -2.12 8.50 -23.21
C ASN A 195 -2.51 7.32 -22.32
N PRO A 196 -3.13 7.57 -21.14
CA PRO A 196 -3.43 6.49 -20.18
C PRO A 196 -4.34 5.39 -20.74
N GLN A 197 -5.19 5.69 -21.72
CA GLN A 197 -6.15 4.72 -22.24
C GLN A 197 -5.56 3.80 -23.31
N THR A 198 -4.60 4.29 -24.10
CA THR A 198 -4.00 3.53 -25.19
C THR A 198 -2.63 2.95 -24.89
N ASP A 199 -1.86 3.62 -24.02
CA ASP A 199 -0.44 3.31 -23.84
C ASP A 199 -0.18 2.55 -22.53
N LEU A 200 -1.11 2.61 -21.55
CA LEU A 200 -0.97 1.96 -20.26
C LEU A 200 -1.65 0.58 -20.10
N PRO A 201 -2.45 0.02 -21.06
CA PRO A 201 -2.91 -1.34 -20.88
C PRO A 201 -1.76 -2.29 -20.61
N VAL A 202 -1.84 -2.99 -19.48
CA VAL A 202 -0.74 -3.80 -18.94
C VAL A 202 -0.73 -5.16 -19.61
N LEU A 203 0.39 -5.53 -20.24
CA LEU A 203 0.57 -6.79 -20.93
C LEU A 203 0.78 -7.93 -19.91
N LEU A 204 -0.07 -8.96 -19.98
CA LEU A 204 0.03 -10.19 -19.16
C LEU A 204 0.72 -11.34 -19.89
N GLY A 205 0.57 -11.43 -21.21
CA GLY A 205 1.13 -12.54 -21.99
C GLY A 205 0.52 -12.67 -23.36
N GLN A 206 0.76 -13.81 -24.01
CA GLN A 206 0.11 -14.17 -25.28
C GLN A 206 -1.34 -14.58 -25.04
N ALA A 207 -2.24 -14.19 -25.94
CA ALA A 207 -3.61 -14.65 -25.92
C ALA A 207 -3.69 -16.13 -26.34
N LEU A 208 -4.09 -16.99 -25.42
CA LEU A 208 -4.19 -18.44 -25.62
C LEU A 208 -5.65 -18.89 -25.87
N GLY A 209 -6.48 -18.05 -26.47
CA GLY A 209 -7.91 -18.30 -26.75
C GLY A 209 -8.78 -17.14 -26.32
N ASP A 210 -10.11 -17.29 -26.53
CA ASP A 210 -11.07 -16.22 -26.28
C ASP A 210 -11.63 -16.20 -24.84
N ASP A 211 -11.26 -17.15 -23.99
CA ASP A 211 -11.89 -17.41 -22.68
C ASP A 211 -11.08 -16.85 -21.47
N PHE A 212 -10.18 -15.89 -21.69
CA PHE A 212 -9.44 -15.32 -20.57
C PHE A 212 -10.38 -14.56 -19.62
N SER A 213 -10.30 -14.88 -18.33
CA SER A 213 -11.01 -14.19 -17.26
C SER A 213 -10.06 -13.89 -16.10
N LEU A 214 -9.91 -12.61 -15.77
CA LEU A 214 -9.13 -12.22 -14.58
C LEU A 214 -9.72 -12.82 -13.30
N ARG A 215 -11.07 -12.89 -13.20
CA ARG A 215 -11.74 -13.50 -12.04
C ARG A 215 -11.36 -14.97 -11.85
N SER A 216 -11.19 -15.72 -12.93
CA SER A 216 -10.72 -17.11 -12.86
C SER A 216 -9.29 -17.20 -12.38
N VAL A 217 -8.39 -16.33 -12.88
CA VAL A 217 -6.99 -16.26 -12.43
C VAL A 217 -6.90 -15.93 -10.94
N LEU A 218 -7.71 -14.98 -10.46
CA LEU A 218 -7.77 -14.62 -9.03
C LEU A 218 -8.28 -15.78 -8.17
N ALA A 219 -9.32 -16.49 -8.64
CA ALA A 219 -9.84 -17.66 -7.93
C ALA A 219 -8.79 -18.77 -7.81
N ASP A 220 -8.04 -19.02 -8.88
CA ASP A 220 -7.01 -20.06 -8.90
C ASP A 220 -5.83 -19.69 -8.00
N GLU A 221 -5.38 -18.43 -8.00
CA GLU A 221 -4.32 -17.93 -7.12
C GLU A 221 -4.74 -18.02 -5.64
N LEU A 222 -5.97 -17.61 -5.30
CA LEU A 222 -6.51 -17.73 -3.94
C LEU A 222 -6.60 -19.19 -3.49
N LYS A 223 -7.05 -20.10 -4.35
CA LYS A 223 -7.09 -21.54 -4.07
C LYS A 223 -5.68 -22.11 -3.85
N ALA A 224 -4.71 -21.70 -4.68
CA ALA A 224 -3.32 -22.10 -4.52
C ALA A 224 -2.73 -21.64 -3.17
N ASN A 225 -3.21 -20.51 -2.63
CA ASN A 225 -2.85 -20.00 -1.31
C ASN A 225 -3.71 -20.59 -0.16
N GLY A 226 -4.54 -21.60 -0.45
CA GLY A 226 -5.30 -22.36 0.56
C GLY A 226 -6.67 -21.78 0.92
N HIS A 227 -7.15 -20.77 0.21
CA HIS A 227 -8.48 -20.20 0.43
C HIS A 227 -9.57 -21.03 -0.26
N GLN A 228 -10.73 -21.12 0.38
CA GLN A 228 -11.92 -21.74 -0.23
C GLN A 228 -12.70 -20.67 -0.99
N VAL A 229 -12.63 -20.70 -2.31
CA VAL A 229 -13.27 -19.75 -3.20
C VAL A 229 -14.16 -20.50 -4.19
N ASP A 230 -15.46 -20.20 -4.16
CA ASP A 230 -16.41 -20.70 -5.15
C ASP A 230 -16.48 -19.72 -6.35
N GLN A 231 -16.67 -18.44 -6.08
CA GLN A 231 -16.77 -17.41 -7.11
C GLN A 231 -16.13 -16.10 -6.65
N VAL A 232 -15.33 -15.47 -7.51
CA VAL A 232 -14.89 -14.08 -7.36
C VAL A 232 -16.01 -13.14 -7.80
N ILE A 233 -16.50 -12.32 -6.88
CA ILE A 233 -17.61 -11.39 -7.11
C ILE A 233 -17.06 -10.03 -7.55
N ASP A 234 -16.09 -9.49 -6.82
CA ASP A 234 -15.51 -8.18 -7.10
C ASP A 234 -14.07 -8.10 -6.63
N TYR A 235 -13.37 -7.02 -6.98
CA TYR A 235 -11.99 -6.82 -6.58
C TYR A 235 -11.61 -5.33 -6.59
N GLU A 236 -10.62 -4.99 -5.78
CA GLU A 236 -9.84 -3.76 -5.84
C GLU A 236 -8.37 -4.13 -5.97
N LEU A 237 -7.81 -4.01 -7.17
CA LEU A 237 -6.47 -4.47 -7.50
C LEU A 237 -5.63 -3.33 -8.07
N SER A 238 -4.35 -3.32 -7.71
CA SER A 238 -3.36 -2.37 -8.22
C SER A 238 -2.10 -3.09 -8.67
N PHE A 239 -1.56 -2.64 -9.79
CA PHE A 239 -0.21 -3.04 -10.19
C PHE A 239 0.84 -2.32 -9.36
N TYR A 240 1.94 -3.00 -9.09
CA TYR A 240 3.11 -2.45 -8.43
C TYR A 240 4.40 -3.03 -9.03
N ASP A 241 5.49 -2.26 -8.95
CA ASP A 241 6.83 -2.69 -9.34
C ASP A 241 7.39 -3.67 -8.30
N VAL A 242 7.85 -4.84 -8.73
CA VAL A 242 8.43 -5.88 -7.85
C VAL A 242 9.82 -5.51 -7.33
N GLN A 243 10.40 -4.39 -7.77
CA GLN A 243 11.69 -3.96 -7.26
C GLN A 243 11.63 -3.74 -5.74
N ALA A 244 12.39 -4.54 -5.02
CA ALA A 244 12.47 -4.45 -3.56
C ALA A 244 13.11 -3.14 -3.10
N PRO A 245 12.74 -2.61 -1.92
CA PRO A 245 13.49 -1.56 -1.25
C PRO A 245 14.96 -1.91 -1.09
N ALA A 246 15.84 -0.95 -1.31
CA ALA A 246 17.28 -1.17 -1.23
C ALA A 246 18.02 0.04 -0.68
N LEU A 247 19.13 -0.21 -0.01
CA LEU A 247 20.10 0.84 0.29
C LEU A 247 20.96 1.07 -0.95
N VAL A 248 21.09 2.33 -1.37
CA VAL A 248 21.82 2.75 -2.57
C VAL A 248 22.83 3.85 -2.22
N GLY A 249 23.78 4.06 -3.14
CA GLY A 249 24.91 4.95 -2.94
C GLY A 249 26.20 4.16 -2.68
N LEU A 250 27.36 4.81 -2.88
CA LEU A 250 28.67 4.15 -2.68
C LEU A 250 28.90 3.70 -1.24
N LYS A 251 28.22 4.30 -0.28
CA LYS A 251 28.30 3.98 1.14
C LYS A 251 26.91 3.63 1.72
N GLU A 252 25.95 3.26 0.86
CA GLU A 252 24.58 2.94 1.26
C GLU A 252 23.90 4.08 2.04
N GLU A 253 24.10 5.33 1.58
CA GLU A 253 23.59 6.54 2.25
C GLU A 253 22.11 6.79 2.02
N PHE A 254 21.50 6.14 1.03
CA PHE A 254 20.12 6.38 0.63
C PHE A 254 19.29 5.10 0.75
N LEU A 255 18.05 5.25 1.15
CA LEU A 255 17.02 4.22 0.98
C LEU A 255 16.22 4.56 -0.28
N ALA A 256 16.19 3.64 -1.25
CA ALA A 256 15.37 3.72 -2.44
C ALA A 256 14.24 2.70 -2.36
N ALA A 257 13.01 3.16 -2.49
CA ALA A 257 11.82 2.32 -2.49
C ALA A 257 10.66 3.02 -3.20
N ALA A 258 9.73 2.23 -3.75
CA ALA A 258 8.42 2.72 -4.12
C ALA A 258 7.59 3.00 -2.84
N ARG A 259 6.56 3.84 -2.93
CA ARG A 259 5.58 4.10 -1.87
C ARG A 259 6.17 4.65 -0.56
N LEU A 260 7.36 5.26 -0.58
CA LEU A 260 7.89 5.97 0.59
C LEU A 260 6.92 7.08 1.03
N ASP A 261 6.33 7.78 0.11
CA ASP A 261 5.13 8.56 0.29
C ASP A 261 3.91 7.62 0.17
N ASN A 262 3.20 7.28 1.27
CA ASN A 262 3.46 7.77 2.62
C ASN A 262 3.71 6.63 3.63
N LEU A 263 4.08 5.43 3.15
CA LEU A 263 4.35 4.27 4.01
C LEU A 263 5.50 4.53 5.01
N LEU A 264 6.43 5.43 4.68
CA LEU A 264 7.45 5.85 5.62
C LEU A 264 6.84 6.51 6.86
N SER A 265 5.89 7.45 6.67
CA SER A 265 5.22 8.11 7.80
C SER A 265 4.33 7.14 8.57
N CYS A 266 3.66 6.19 7.90
CA CYS A 266 2.92 5.11 8.55
C CYS A 266 3.83 4.30 9.47
N TYR A 267 4.99 3.87 8.96
CA TYR A 267 5.96 3.07 9.75
C TYR A 267 6.57 3.87 10.91
N ILE A 268 6.95 5.13 10.69
CA ILE A 268 7.48 6.00 11.74
C ILE A 268 6.43 6.22 12.84
N GLY A 269 5.19 6.54 12.44
CA GLY A 269 4.09 6.74 13.39
C GLY A 269 3.78 5.48 14.19
N LEU A 270 3.71 4.32 13.53
CA LEU A 270 3.48 3.04 14.19
C LEU A 270 4.60 2.69 15.17
N THR A 271 5.86 2.78 14.75
CA THR A 271 6.99 2.46 15.62
C THR A 271 7.11 3.42 16.80
N ALA A 272 6.78 4.71 16.60
CA ALA A 272 6.71 5.68 17.68
C ALA A 272 5.60 5.36 18.69
N LEU A 273 4.42 4.98 18.21
CA LEU A 273 3.30 4.56 19.05
C LEU A 273 3.68 3.31 19.88
N LEU A 274 4.26 2.30 19.24
CA LEU A 274 4.65 1.04 19.88
C LEU A 274 5.77 1.22 20.91
N ALA A 275 6.69 2.15 20.67
CA ALA A 275 7.81 2.46 21.59
C ALA A 275 7.42 3.43 22.72
N SER A 276 6.23 4.02 22.67
CA SER A 276 5.82 5.02 23.65
C SER A 276 5.64 4.43 25.05
N GLN A 277 6.19 5.11 26.05
CA GLN A 277 6.03 4.81 27.48
C GLN A 277 5.48 6.02 28.23
N THR A 278 4.74 6.89 27.55
CA THR A 278 4.18 8.10 28.16
C THR A 278 2.89 7.82 28.93
N ASP A 279 2.64 8.59 29.99
CA ASP A 279 1.36 8.60 30.70
C ASP A 279 0.28 9.42 29.98
N GLN A 280 0.58 9.95 28.78
CA GLN A 280 -0.34 10.74 27.98
C GLN A 280 -1.01 9.87 26.90
N GLY A 281 -2.17 10.31 26.44
CA GLY A 281 -2.85 9.67 25.33
C GLY A 281 -2.03 9.80 24.03
N MET A 282 -1.98 8.73 23.26
CA MET A 282 -1.31 8.64 21.96
C MET A 282 -2.29 8.13 20.92
N LEU A 283 -2.25 8.69 19.72
CA LEU A 283 -3.07 8.26 18.59
C LEU A 283 -2.28 8.33 17.28
N LEU A 284 -2.31 7.26 16.53
CA LEU A 284 -1.90 7.19 15.14
C LEU A 284 -3.15 7.01 14.28
N ILE A 285 -3.26 7.80 13.21
CA ILE A 285 -4.22 7.56 12.16
C ILE A 285 -3.51 7.49 10.82
N CYS A 286 -3.80 6.45 10.02
CA CYS A 286 -3.35 6.32 8.65
C CYS A 286 -4.59 6.18 7.76
N HIS A 287 -4.91 7.26 7.04
CA HIS A 287 -6.05 7.33 6.13
C HIS A 287 -5.75 6.69 4.78
N ASP A 288 -6.79 6.24 4.09
CA ASP A 288 -6.75 5.95 2.66
C ASP A 288 -7.22 7.17 1.85
N HIS A 289 -7.04 7.14 0.53
CA HIS A 289 -7.56 8.11 -0.44
C HIS A 289 -7.00 9.53 -0.31
N GLU A 290 -5.81 9.70 0.28
CA GLU A 290 -5.15 11.01 0.29
C GLU A 290 -4.81 11.47 -1.12
N GLU A 291 -4.30 10.56 -1.95
CA GLU A 291 -3.86 10.80 -3.32
C GLU A 291 -4.99 11.23 -4.29
N VAL A 292 -6.23 11.09 -3.87
CA VAL A 292 -7.42 11.47 -4.63
C VAL A 292 -8.31 12.49 -3.91
N GLY A 293 -7.77 13.16 -2.87
CA GLY A 293 -8.38 14.32 -2.22
C GLY A 293 -9.16 14.04 -0.95
N SER A 294 -9.04 12.85 -0.35
CA SER A 294 -9.52 12.52 1.02
C SER A 294 -11.03 12.64 1.28
N GLN A 295 -11.88 12.72 0.25
CA GLN A 295 -13.33 13.01 0.42
C GLN A 295 -14.20 11.76 0.63
N SER A 296 -13.59 10.58 0.74
CA SER A 296 -14.32 9.33 0.99
C SER A 296 -14.58 9.10 2.49
N ALA A 297 -15.30 8.01 2.80
CA ALA A 297 -15.53 7.59 4.18
C ALA A 297 -14.25 7.13 4.89
N GLU A 298 -13.25 6.69 4.14
CA GLU A 298 -11.92 6.25 4.58
C GLU A 298 -10.93 7.41 4.67
N GLY A 299 -11.15 8.46 3.89
CA GLY A 299 -10.28 9.63 3.79
C GLY A 299 -10.35 10.57 4.98
N ALA A 300 -9.37 11.46 5.07
CA ALA A 300 -9.22 12.39 6.21
C ALA A 300 -10.37 13.41 6.35
N GLN A 301 -11.11 13.67 5.28
CA GLN A 301 -12.31 14.55 5.31
C GLN A 301 -13.58 13.79 5.71
N GLY A 302 -13.52 12.46 5.84
CA GLY A 302 -14.61 11.64 6.35
C GLY A 302 -14.82 11.79 7.86
N SER A 303 -15.87 11.16 8.36
CA SER A 303 -16.24 11.24 9.79
C SER A 303 -15.51 10.24 10.69
N PHE A 304 -14.65 9.38 10.12
CA PHE A 304 -14.13 8.22 10.85
C PHE A 304 -13.32 8.62 12.08
N LEU A 305 -12.33 9.51 11.94
CA LEU A 305 -11.54 9.99 13.09
C LEU A 305 -12.42 10.62 14.17
N MET A 306 -13.37 11.47 13.76
CA MET A 306 -14.29 12.11 14.70
C MET A 306 -15.15 11.10 15.44
N SER A 307 -15.59 10.04 14.77
CA SER A 307 -16.36 8.95 15.40
C SER A 307 -15.54 8.15 16.41
N VAL A 308 -14.23 8.06 16.21
CA VAL A 308 -13.31 7.39 17.16
C VAL A 308 -13.05 8.25 18.39
N LEU A 309 -13.05 9.58 18.22
CA LEU A 309 -12.76 10.54 19.31
C LEU A 309 -13.99 10.89 20.19
N GLN A 310 -15.20 10.52 19.79
CA GLN A 310 -16.46 10.71 20.53
C GLN A 310 -16.76 9.55 21.47
#